data_0dd110692a841146be3c2f9710d6a3c4
#
_entry.id   0dd110692a841146be3c2f9710d6a3c4
#
_cell.length_a   1.000
_cell.length_b   1.000
_cell.length_c   1.000
_cell.angle_alpha   90.00
_cell.angle_beta   90.00
_cell.angle_gamma   90.00
#
_symmetry.space_group_name_H-M   'P 1'
#
loop_
_entity.id
_entity.type
_entity.pdbx_description
1 polymer ?
#
loop_
_entity_poly.entity_id
_entity_poly.type
_entity_poly.pdbx_seq_one_letter_code
_entity_poly.pdbx_strand_id
1 'polypeptide(L)'
;MAAAAPLVERQAAAPPTGVDDATILQYALSLEHLENRFYQDALAKFSEEDFKKAGLGSSFYNNLKEISFDEKTHVAFLEAGLTAAGAVPAKECVYDFGVTDVASFLATSNILEGVGISAYLGAAKYIKSPDYLTAAGSILTVESRHSAYIRDNLNPQKSPFPSPFDTPLEFSEVFSLAALFIKSCPDAPKGTLGLPFKAFPAITVAPAGVAKSGDKLTLTCAKEVDAKNAYFITSNGPVEAALTGSGTTYQVTVPE
;
A
#
# COMPACT_ATOMS: atom_id res chain seq x y z
N MET A 1 -8.53 -3.14 30.80
CA MET A 1 -7.43 -4.04 30.41
C MET A 1 -7.94 -4.83 29.22
N ALA A 2 -7.49 -4.49 28.03
CA ALA A 2 -7.79 -5.29 26.83
C ALA A 2 -6.97 -6.59 26.94
N ALA A 3 -7.65 -7.74 26.92
CA ALA A 3 -6.98 -9.02 26.85
C ALA A 3 -6.27 -9.10 25.48
N ALA A 4 -4.96 -9.29 25.50
CA ALA A 4 -4.23 -9.63 24.27
C ALA A 4 -4.88 -10.88 23.69
N ALA A 5 -5.37 -10.80 22.44
CA ALA A 5 -5.78 -11.99 21.73
C ALA A 5 -4.58 -12.94 21.68
N PRO A 6 -4.78 -14.25 21.93
CA PRO A 6 -3.67 -15.19 21.84
C PRO A 6 -3.08 -15.09 20.43
N LEU A 7 -1.76 -14.99 20.35
CA LEU A 7 -1.02 -15.22 19.12
C LEU A 7 -1.35 -16.68 18.72
N VAL A 8 -2.39 -16.85 17.90
CA VAL A 8 -2.60 -18.10 17.22
C VAL A 8 -1.35 -18.31 16.39
N GLU A 9 -0.61 -19.40 16.63
CA GLU A 9 0.42 -19.84 15.70
C GLU A 9 -0.23 -19.90 14.32
N ARG A 10 -0.04 -18.84 13.54
CA ARG A 10 -0.34 -18.91 12.12
C ARG A 10 0.67 -19.90 11.57
N GLN A 11 0.21 -21.11 11.34
CA GLN A 11 0.97 -22.07 10.55
C GLN A 11 1.42 -21.31 9.31
N ALA A 12 2.73 -21.14 9.14
CA ALA A 12 3.29 -20.38 8.03
C ALA A 12 2.72 -20.99 6.75
N ALA A 13 1.81 -20.27 6.11
CA ALA A 13 1.26 -20.72 4.84
C ALA A 13 2.45 -20.86 3.88
N ALA A 14 2.51 -21.95 3.14
CA ALA A 14 3.52 -22.10 2.11
C ALA A 14 3.43 -20.89 1.16
N PRO A 15 4.56 -20.33 0.70
CA PRO A 15 4.53 -19.24 -0.25
C PRO A 15 3.71 -19.66 -1.47
N PRO A 16 2.98 -18.71 -2.09
CA PRO A 16 2.30 -18.99 -3.35
C PRO A 16 3.26 -19.62 -4.36
N THR A 17 2.77 -20.50 -5.24
CA THR A 17 3.60 -21.17 -6.23
C THR A 17 4.39 -20.17 -7.06
N GLY A 18 5.71 -20.37 -7.16
CA GLY A 18 6.62 -19.50 -7.93
C GLY A 18 7.08 -18.25 -7.16
N VAL A 19 6.84 -18.16 -5.86
CA VAL A 19 7.33 -17.07 -5.01
C VAL A 19 8.59 -17.53 -4.28
N ASP A 20 9.70 -16.89 -4.60
CA ASP A 20 11.00 -17.00 -3.95
C ASP A 20 11.50 -15.62 -3.52
N ASP A 21 12.66 -15.56 -2.90
CA ASP A 21 13.23 -14.29 -2.43
C ASP A 21 13.44 -13.28 -3.56
N ALA A 22 13.84 -13.73 -4.76
CA ALA A 22 13.99 -12.84 -5.91
C ALA A 22 12.64 -12.27 -6.37
N THR A 23 11.59 -13.08 -6.37
CA THR A 23 10.22 -12.63 -6.67
C THR A 23 9.74 -11.61 -5.64
N ILE A 24 10.06 -11.79 -4.36
CA ILE A 24 9.69 -10.87 -3.28
C ILE A 24 10.46 -9.55 -3.44
N LEU A 25 11.76 -9.59 -3.76
CA LEU A 25 12.55 -8.39 -4.03
C LEU A 25 12.02 -7.63 -5.28
N GLN A 26 11.60 -8.31 -6.34
CA GLN A 26 10.96 -7.69 -7.51
C GLN A 26 9.63 -7.02 -7.14
N TYR A 27 8.85 -7.68 -6.30
CA TYR A 27 7.59 -7.14 -5.80
C TYR A 27 7.84 -5.86 -4.98
N ALA A 28 8.78 -5.89 -4.02
CA ALA A 28 9.18 -4.72 -3.26
C ALA A 28 9.65 -3.59 -4.19
N LEU A 29 10.58 -3.87 -5.11
CA LEU A 29 11.09 -2.89 -6.07
C LEU A 29 9.98 -2.22 -6.90
N SER A 30 8.94 -2.98 -7.26
CA SER A 30 7.82 -2.42 -8.02
C SER A 30 7.00 -1.40 -7.22
N LEU A 31 6.90 -1.58 -5.91
CA LEU A 31 6.23 -0.65 -5.00
C LEU A 31 7.13 0.57 -4.73
N GLU A 32 8.41 0.36 -4.47
CA GLU A 32 9.37 1.45 -4.30
C GLU A 32 9.49 2.35 -5.53
N HIS A 33 9.44 1.80 -6.74
CA HIS A 33 9.36 2.60 -7.95
C HIS A 33 8.11 3.48 -7.98
N LEU A 34 6.97 2.97 -7.52
CA LEU A 34 5.71 3.71 -7.46
C LEU A 34 5.81 4.86 -6.46
N GLU A 35 6.31 4.62 -5.26
CA GLU A 35 6.47 5.61 -4.20
C GLU A 35 7.53 6.66 -4.56
N ASN A 36 8.70 6.23 -5.02
CA ASN A 36 9.74 7.14 -5.50
C ASN A 36 9.23 8.09 -6.59
N ARG A 37 8.52 7.57 -7.60
CA ARG A 37 7.93 8.40 -8.66
C ARG A 37 6.88 9.35 -8.12
N PHE A 38 6.05 8.89 -7.21
CA PHE A 38 5.01 9.71 -6.58
C PHE A 38 5.61 10.96 -5.90
N TYR A 39 6.64 10.78 -5.08
CA TYR A 39 7.29 11.90 -4.40
C TYR A 39 8.08 12.80 -5.35
N GLN A 40 8.74 12.24 -6.36
CA GLN A 40 9.41 13.04 -7.38
C GLN A 40 8.43 13.92 -8.16
N ASP A 41 7.31 13.37 -8.60
CA ASP A 41 6.29 14.11 -9.34
C ASP A 41 5.67 15.21 -8.47
N ALA A 42 5.44 14.95 -7.19
CA ALA A 42 4.92 15.94 -6.25
C ALA A 42 5.90 17.11 -6.04
N LEU A 43 7.18 16.82 -5.81
CA LEU A 43 8.22 17.85 -5.63
C LEU A 43 8.49 18.65 -6.92
N ALA A 44 8.25 18.05 -8.09
CA ALA A 44 8.32 18.76 -9.36
C ALA A 44 7.09 19.64 -9.60
N LYS A 45 5.92 19.25 -9.07
CA LYS A 45 4.64 19.93 -9.27
C LYS A 45 4.38 21.03 -8.27
N PHE A 46 4.72 20.82 -6.99
CA PHE A 46 4.39 21.72 -5.88
C PHE A 46 5.65 22.34 -5.29
N SER A 47 5.65 23.65 -5.20
CA SER A 47 6.70 24.44 -4.55
C SER A 47 6.53 24.45 -3.02
N GLU A 48 7.58 24.84 -2.30
CA GLU A 48 7.50 25.09 -0.85
C GLU A 48 6.37 26.06 -0.47
N GLU A 49 6.13 27.07 -1.33
CA GLU A 49 5.08 28.05 -1.12
C GLU A 49 3.67 27.44 -1.25
N ASP A 50 3.48 26.43 -2.11
CA ASP A 50 2.21 25.74 -2.24
C ASP A 50 1.90 24.92 -0.97
N PHE A 51 2.90 24.29 -0.38
CA PHE A 51 2.75 23.61 0.92
C PHE A 51 2.46 24.60 2.06
N LYS A 52 3.11 25.76 2.07
CA LYS A 52 2.81 26.83 3.05
C LYS A 52 1.38 27.34 2.91
N LYS A 53 0.90 27.57 1.70
CA LYS A 53 -0.50 27.97 1.44
C LYS A 53 -1.51 26.93 1.89
N ALA A 54 -1.14 25.65 1.85
CA ALA A 54 -1.94 24.54 2.39
C ALA A 54 -1.88 24.43 3.92
N GLY A 55 -1.14 25.32 4.61
CA GLY A 55 -1.03 25.35 6.07
C GLY A 55 0.13 24.53 6.63
N LEU A 56 1.02 24.03 5.78
CA LEU A 56 2.18 23.23 6.19
C LEU A 56 3.42 24.11 6.36
N GLY A 57 4.20 23.85 7.41
CA GLY A 57 5.41 24.63 7.69
C GLY A 57 6.58 24.32 6.75
N SER A 58 7.61 25.18 6.77
CA SER A 58 8.85 24.97 5.96
C SER A 58 9.55 23.65 6.28
N SER A 59 9.44 23.15 7.52
CA SER A 59 9.98 21.86 7.93
C SER A 59 9.33 20.71 7.16
N PHE A 60 8.04 20.83 6.82
CA PHE A 60 7.34 19.80 6.05
C PHE A 60 7.97 19.59 4.69
N TYR A 61 8.19 20.68 3.93
CA TYR A 61 8.78 20.58 2.59
C TYR A 61 10.20 20.00 2.61
N ASN A 62 10.99 20.32 3.63
CA ASN A 62 12.32 19.74 3.80
C ASN A 62 12.24 18.24 4.13
N ASN A 63 11.36 17.85 5.06
CA ASN A 63 11.17 16.44 5.41
C ASN A 63 10.59 15.64 4.23
N LEU A 64 9.75 16.27 3.39
CA LEU A 64 9.26 15.64 2.16
C LEU A 64 10.40 15.33 1.17
N LYS A 65 11.43 16.18 1.10
CA LYS A 65 12.63 15.88 0.30
C LYS A 65 13.45 14.72 0.86
N GLU A 66 13.50 14.59 2.20
CA GLU A 66 14.15 13.44 2.84
C GLU A 66 13.36 12.15 2.55
N ILE A 67 12.02 12.16 2.66
CA ILE A 67 11.18 11.02 2.26
C ILE A 67 11.48 10.63 0.81
N SER A 68 11.46 11.59 -0.12
CA SER A 68 11.78 11.32 -1.53
C SER A 68 13.21 10.79 -1.74
N PHE A 69 14.16 11.16 -0.91
CA PHE A 69 15.52 10.62 -0.92
C PHE A 69 15.56 9.18 -0.40
N ASP A 70 14.80 8.89 0.65
CA ASP A 70 14.68 7.55 1.23
C ASP A 70 14.10 6.57 0.17
N GLU A 71 12.98 6.94 -0.49
CA GLU A 71 12.36 6.12 -1.54
C GLU A 71 13.30 5.85 -2.72
N LYS A 72 14.03 6.89 -3.14
CA LYS A 72 15.06 6.73 -4.17
C LYS A 72 16.17 5.77 -3.74
N THR A 73 16.53 5.79 -2.47
CA THR A 73 17.57 4.94 -1.90
C THR A 73 17.10 3.49 -1.77
N HIS A 74 15.83 3.28 -1.39
CA HIS A 74 15.20 1.96 -1.36
C HIS A 74 15.22 1.32 -2.77
N VAL A 75 14.81 2.06 -3.80
CA VAL A 75 14.90 1.60 -5.21
C VAL A 75 16.32 1.16 -5.55
N ALA A 76 17.31 2.01 -5.33
CA ALA A 76 18.71 1.71 -5.67
C ALA A 76 19.23 0.47 -4.91
N PHE A 77 18.85 0.32 -3.65
CA PHE A 77 19.21 -0.82 -2.82
C PHE A 77 18.62 -2.14 -3.37
N LEU A 78 17.33 -2.13 -3.71
CA LEU A 78 16.65 -3.32 -4.24
C LEU A 78 17.14 -3.70 -5.64
N GLU A 79 17.42 -2.72 -6.50
CA GLU A 79 18.03 -2.95 -7.82
C GLU A 79 19.41 -3.61 -7.69
N ALA A 80 20.25 -3.11 -6.77
CA ALA A 80 21.55 -3.69 -6.49
C ALA A 80 21.44 -5.12 -5.94
N GLY A 81 20.51 -5.36 -5.00
CA GLY A 81 20.25 -6.68 -4.42
C GLY A 81 19.81 -7.70 -5.47
N LEU A 82 18.87 -7.34 -6.34
CA LEU A 82 18.41 -8.18 -7.44
C LEU A 82 19.53 -8.49 -8.43
N THR A 83 20.31 -7.48 -8.81
CA THR A 83 21.46 -7.65 -9.70
C THR A 83 22.49 -8.60 -9.10
N ALA A 84 22.80 -8.45 -7.81
CA ALA A 84 23.71 -9.35 -7.09
C ALA A 84 23.17 -10.80 -7.01
N ALA A 85 21.86 -10.97 -6.95
CA ALA A 85 21.18 -12.26 -7.02
C ALA A 85 21.09 -12.85 -8.45
N GLY A 86 21.62 -12.16 -9.46
CA GLY A 86 21.57 -12.59 -10.86
C GLY A 86 20.23 -12.38 -11.55
N ALA A 87 19.32 -11.62 -10.92
CA ALA A 87 18.04 -11.26 -11.51
C ALA A 87 18.13 -9.91 -12.25
N VAL A 88 17.27 -9.70 -13.24
CA VAL A 88 17.12 -8.41 -13.91
C VAL A 88 16.08 -7.59 -13.14
N PRO A 89 16.44 -6.43 -12.54
CA PRO A 89 15.50 -5.61 -11.81
C PRO A 89 14.32 -5.15 -12.66
N ALA A 90 13.12 -5.12 -12.08
CA ALA A 90 11.94 -4.56 -12.71
C ALA A 90 12.17 -3.08 -13.04
N LYS A 91 11.68 -2.65 -14.20
CA LYS A 91 11.75 -1.25 -14.60
C LYS A 91 10.57 -0.48 -14.03
N GLU A 92 10.79 0.80 -13.78
CA GLU A 92 9.74 1.74 -13.39
C GLU A 92 8.59 1.75 -14.40
N CYS A 93 7.37 1.74 -13.91
CA CYS A 93 6.15 1.85 -14.72
C CYS A 93 5.79 3.32 -15.00
N VAL A 94 4.80 3.52 -15.84
CA VAL A 94 4.13 4.82 -15.99
C VAL A 94 2.92 4.85 -15.08
N TYR A 95 2.81 5.91 -14.29
CA TYR A 95 1.77 6.06 -13.28
C TYR A 95 0.84 7.24 -13.55
N ASP A 96 -0.32 7.21 -12.91
CA ASP A 96 -1.23 8.34 -12.77
C ASP A 96 -1.78 8.35 -11.34
N PHE A 97 -1.33 9.28 -10.56
CA PHE A 97 -1.70 9.39 -9.16
C PHE A 97 -2.97 10.24 -8.95
N GLY A 98 -3.49 10.89 -9.99
CA GLY A 98 -4.69 11.74 -9.88
C GLY A 98 -4.51 12.95 -8.97
N VAL A 99 -3.28 13.28 -8.57
CA VAL A 99 -2.98 14.38 -7.65
C VAL A 99 -3.16 15.72 -8.35
N THR A 100 -4.01 16.60 -7.78
CA THR A 100 -4.29 17.92 -8.34
C THR A 100 -3.78 19.07 -7.48
N ASP A 101 -3.69 18.86 -6.17
CA ASP A 101 -3.32 19.83 -5.15
C ASP A 101 -2.60 19.17 -3.96
N VAL A 102 -2.12 19.97 -3.02
CA VAL A 102 -1.41 19.48 -1.83
C VAL A 102 -2.28 18.59 -0.95
N ALA A 103 -3.59 18.83 -0.87
CA ALA A 103 -4.48 18.00 -0.05
C ALA A 103 -4.64 16.60 -0.64
N SER A 104 -4.85 16.49 -1.95
CA SER A 104 -4.90 15.20 -2.65
C SER A 104 -3.54 14.50 -2.66
N PHE A 105 -2.42 15.25 -2.71
CA PHE A 105 -1.09 14.69 -2.54
C PHE A 105 -0.96 14.01 -1.15
N LEU A 106 -1.27 14.71 -0.07
CA LEU A 106 -1.19 14.16 1.28
C LEU A 106 -2.09 12.93 1.47
N ALA A 107 -3.32 12.98 0.93
CA ALA A 107 -4.24 11.87 1.01
C ALA A 107 -3.71 10.62 0.28
N THR A 108 -3.14 10.80 -0.91
CA THR A 108 -2.55 9.71 -1.70
C THR A 108 -1.27 9.20 -1.04
N SER A 109 -0.40 10.08 -0.53
CA SER A 109 0.78 9.71 0.24
C SER A 109 0.43 8.79 1.41
N ASN A 110 -0.58 9.16 2.21
CA ASN A 110 -1.03 8.32 3.33
C ASN A 110 -1.53 6.93 2.89
N ILE A 111 -2.10 6.81 1.69
CA ILE A 111 -2.51 5.51 1.13
C ILE A 111 -1.27 4.69 0.74
N LEU A 112 -0.33 5.29 0.00
CA LEU A 112 0.85 4.59 -0.51
C LEU A 112 1.73 4.08 0.63
N GLU A 113 2.08 4.92 1.58
CA GLU A 113 2.87 4.53 2.76
C GLU A 113 2.19 3.38 3.54
N GLY A 114 0.86 3.46 3.72
CA GLY A 114 0.12 2.37 4.38
C GLY A 114 0.13 1.08 3.58
N VAL A 115 0.13 1.15 2.26
CA VAL A 115 0.25 -0.01 1.37
C VAL A 115 1.67 -0.59 1.43
N GLY A 116 2.72 0.25 1.43
CA GLY A 116 4.11 -0.15 1.59
C GLY A 116 4.34 -0.93 2.89
N ILE A 117 3.91 -0.38 4.03
CA ILE A 117 3.97 -1.06 5.34
C ILE A 117 3.28 -2.43 5.27
N SER A 118 2.06 -2.48 4.77
CA SER A 118 1.27 -3.71 4.68
C SER A 118 1.91 -4.75 3.76
N ALA A 119 2.57 -4.28 2.70
CA ALA A 119 3.28 -5.11 1.73
C ALA A 119 4.52 -5.78 2.34
N TYR A 120 5.40 -4.99 2.96
CA TYR A 120 6.59 -5.51 3.61
C TYR A 120 6.24 -6.48 4.75
N LEU A 121 5.25 -6.11 5.56
CA LEU A 121 4.79 -6.95 6.68
C LEU A 121 4.17 -8.26 6.19
N GLY A 122 3.36 -8.22 5.14
CA GLY A 122 2.71 -9.40 4.57
C GLY A 122 3.68 -10.35 3.87
N ALA A 123 4.70 -9.80 3.19
CA ALA A 123 5.73 -10.58 2.50
C ALA A 123 6.77 -11.20 3.44
N ALA A 124 7.01 -10.62 4.63
CA ALA A 124 8.07 -10.99 5.55
C ALA A 124 8.09 -12.49 5.88
N LYS A 125 6.91 -13.10 6.08
CA LYS A 125 6.77 -14.54 6.41
C LYS A 125 7.25 -15.49 5.29
N TYR A 126 7.44 -15.00 4.07
CA TYR A 126 7.84 -15.80 2.92
C TYR A 126 9.32 -15.65 2.57
N ILE A 127 10.01 -14.65 3.15
CA ILE A 127 11.44 -14.41 2.92
C ILE A 127 12.25 -15.50 3.62
N LYS A 128 13.08 -16.21 2.86
CA LYS A 128 13.91 -17.31 3.36
C LYS A 128 15.29 -16.84 3.81
N SER A 129 15.87 -15.84 3.15
CA SER A 129 17.17 -15.28 3.51
C SER A 129 17.04 -14.38 4.75
N PRO A 130 17.76 -14.67 5.86
CA PRO A 130 17.78 -13.79 7.02
C PRO A 130 18.30 -12.38 6.70
N ASP A 131 19.23 -12.25 5.75
CA ASP A 131 19.79 -10.97 5.34
C ASP A 131 18.73 -10.14 4.60
N TYR A 132 17.97 -10.75 3.69
CA TYR A 132 16.86 -10.07 3.01
C TYR A 132 15.72 -9.74 3.97
N LEU A 133 15.44 -10.60 4.95
CA LEU A 133 14.43 -10.31 5.98
C LEU A 133 14.86 -9.10 6.83
N THR A 134 16.14 -9.03 7.20
CA THR A 134 16.68 -7.89 7.95
C THR A 134 16.62 -6.60 7.12
N ALA A 135 16.96 -6.67 5.85
CA ALA A 135 16.88 -5.54 4.93
C ALA A 135 15.42 -5.07 4.75
N ALA A 136 14.48 -5.99 4.50
CA ALA A 136 13.05 -5.69 4.41
C ALA A 136 12.51 -5.05 5.71
N GLY A 137 12.93 -5.56 6.86
CA GLY A 137 12.59 -4.98 8.16
C GLY A 137 13.15 -3.57 8.35
N SER A 138 14.33 -3.27 7.82
CA SER A 138 14.91 -1.92 7.89
C SER A 138 14.13 -0.93 7.04
N ILE A 139 13.68 -1.30 5.85
CA ILE A 139 12.80 -0.46 5.01
C ILE A 139 11.43 -0.32 5.69
N LEU A 140 10.77 -1.39 6.11
CA LEU A 140 9.48 -1.36 6.82
C LEU A 140 9.44 -0.33 7.95
N THR A 141 10.52 -0.21 8.72
CA THR A 141 10.58 0.78 9.82
C THR A 141 10.71 2.21 9.32
N VAL A 142 11.26 2.44 8.14
CA VAL A 142 11.28 3.76 7.48
C VAL A 142 9.89 4.12 6.97
N GLU A 143 9.22 3.22 6.26
CA GLU A 143 7.84 3.37 5.78
C GLU A 143 6.88 3.74 6.93
N SER A 144 7.03 3.07 8.08
CA SER A 144 6.22 3.36 9.26
C SER A 144 6.45 4.79 9.79
N ARG A 145 7.67 5.32 9.69
CA ARG A 145 7.98 6.71 10.06
C ARG A 145 7.42 7.71 9.04
N HIS A 146 7.51 7.41 7.74
CA HIS A 146 6.91 8.21 6.68
C HIS A 146 5.39 8.31 6.90
N SER A 147 4.72 7.17 7.05
CA SER A 147 3.28 7.10 7.30
C SER A 147 2.88 7.90 8.55
N ALA A 148 3.58 7.72 9.67
CA ALA A 148 3.30 8.47 10.91
C ALA A 148 3.43 9.98 10.69
N TYR A 149 4.48 10.42 9.99
CA TYR A 149 4.72 11.81 9.69
C TYR A 149 3.64 12.40 8.76
N ILE A 150 3.28 11.70 7.70
CA ILE A 150 2.22 12.12 6.77
C ILE A 150 0.87 12.22 7.49
N ARG A 151 0.51 11.23 8.32
CA ARG A 151 -0.74 11.22 9.09
C ARG A 151 -0.85 12.41 10.03
N ASP A 152 0.23 12.79 10.70
CA ASP A 152 0.27 13.95 11.60
C ASP A 152 0.06 15.28 10.86
N ASN A 153 0.37 15.31 9.57
CA ASN A 153 0.25 16.48 8.70
C ASN A 153 -0.99 16.48 7.79
N LEU A 154 -1.87 15.48 7.89
CA LEU A 154 -3.15 15.47 7.16
C LEU A 154 -4.11 16.56 7.68
N ASN A 155 -5.02 16.99 6.82
CA ASN A 155 -6.12 17.89 7.21
C ASN A 155 -7.48 17.28 6.80
N PRO A 156 -8.35 16.84 7.74
CA PRO A 156 -8.11 16.85 9.19
C PRO A 156 -6.97 15.90 9.62
N GLN A 157 -6.24 16.32 10.64
CA GLN A 157 -5.14 15.55 11.20
C GLN A 157 -5.59 14.14 11.61
N LYS A 158 -4.73 13.17 11.35
CA LYS A 158 -4.89 11.78 11.79
C LYS A 158 -3.85 11.44 12.84
N SER A 159 -4.19 10.54 13.76
CA SER A 159 -3.20 10.06 14.72
C SER A 159 -1.98 9.47 13.99
N PRO A 160 -0.74 9.88 14.33
CA PRO A 160 0.47 9.21 13.85
C PRO A 160 0.64 7.81 14.46
N PHE A 161 -0.13 7.49 15.50
CA PHE A 161 -0.12 6.21 16.21
C PHE A 161 -1.53 5.58 16.14
N PRO A 162 -1.97 5.08 14.97
CA PRO A 162 -3.35 4.67 14.77
C PRO A 162 -3.71 3.39 15.53
N SER A 163 -2.74 2.49 15.69
CA SER A 163 -2.93 1.16 16.27
C SER A 163 -1.62 0.63 16.82
N PRO A 164 -1.65 -0.32 17.80
CA PRO A 164 -0.44 -1.01 18.25
C PRO A 164 0.14 -2.00 17.23
N PHE A 165 -0.60 -2.34 16.17
CA PHE A 165 -0.18 -3.27 15.12
C PHE A 165 -0.63 -2.77 13.75
N ASP A 166 0.22 -2.92 12.74
CA ASP A 166 -0.15 -2.73 11.35
C ASP A 166 -0.75 -4.01 10.75
N THR A 167 -1.53 -3.86 9.69
CA THR A 167 -2.23 -4.97 9.05
C THR A 167 -1.40 -5.52 7.89
N PRO A 168 -0.90 -6.78 7.94
CA PRO A 168 -0.24 -7.39 6.81
C PRO A 168 -1.25 -7.67 5.69
N LEU A 169 -0.88 -7.41 4.44
CA LEU A 169 -1.66 -7.75 3.25
C LEU A 169 -0.90 -8.75 2.38
N GLU A 170 -1.66 -9.63 1.72
CA GLU A 170 -1.10 -10.58 0.77
C GLU A 170 -0.77 -9.90 -0.57
N PHE A 171 0.12 -10.53 -1.36
CA PHE A 171 0.62 -9.97 -2.62
C PHE A 171 -0.47 -9.48 -3.58
N SER A 172 -1.55 -10.24 -3.77
CA SER A 172 -2.64 -9.86 -4.68
C SER A 172 -3.52 -8.73 -4.12
N GLU A 173 -3.63 -8.62 -2.80
CA GLU A 173 -4.33 -7.51 -2.13
C GLU A 173 -3.56 -6.21 -2.35
N VAL A 174 -2.27 -6.21 -2.06
CA VAL A 174 -1.38 -5.06 -2.29
C VAL A 174 -1.34 -4.70 -3.77
N PHE A 175 -1.18 -5.69 -4.66
CA PHE A 175 -1.16 -5.44 -6.09
C PHE A 175 -2.47 -4.82 -6.59
N SER A 176 -3.62 -5.21 -6.02
CA SER A 176 -4.92 -4.62 -6.36
C SER A 176 -5.00 -3.13 -6.02
N LEU A 177 -4.35 -2.72 -4.91
CA LEU A 177 -4.28 -1.32 -4.50
C LEU A 177 -3.29 -0.53 -5.37
N ALA A 178 -2.09 -1.07 -5.60
CA ALA A 178 -1.06 -0.42 -6.43
C ALA A 178 -1.49 -0.27 -7.89
N ALA A 179 -2.21 -1.26 -8.43
CA ALA A 179 -2.68 -1.27 -9.81
C ALA A 179 -3.61 -0.11 -10.16
N LEU A 180 -4.23 0.53 -9.17
CA LEU A 180 -5.08 1.72 -9.38
C LEU A 180 -4.28 2.90 -9.93
N PHE A 181 -2.99 2.96 -9.69
CA PHE A 181 -2.10 4.05 -10.10
C PHE A 181 -1.28 3.72 -11.36
N ILE A 182 -1.25 2.45 -11.80
CA ILE A 182 -0.41 2.00 -12.90
C ILE A 182 -1.13 2.14 -14.24
N LYS A 183 -0.56 2.94 -15.15
CA LYS A 183 -1.03 3.07 -16.54
C LYS A 183 -0.43 2.00 -17.47
N SER A 184 0.86 1.83 -17.38
CA SER A 184 1.58 0.85 -18.20
C SER A 184 2.94 0.53 -17.58
N CYS A 185 3.44 -0.68 -17.83
CA CYS A 185 4.78 -1.10 -17.42
C CYS A 185 5.57 -1.57 -18.64
N PRO A 186 6.84 -1.17 -18.78
CA PRO A 186 7.69 -1.69 -19.84
C PRO A 186 7.94 -3.19 -19.62
N ASP A 187 7.92 -3.94 -20.70
CA ASP A 187 8.29 -5.36 -20.76
C ASP A 187 7.46 -6.32 -19.88
N ALA A 188 6.35 -5.85 -19.31
CA ALA A 188 5.45 -6.70 -18.53
C ALA A 188 4.16 -7.03 -19.29
N PRO A 189 3.63 -8.25 -19.19
CA PRO A 189 2.31 -8.57 -19.71
C PRO A 189 1.26 -7.61 -19.13
N LYS A 190 0.34 -7.13 -19.96
CA LYS A 190 -0.69 -6.17 -19.53
C LYS A 190 -1.43 -6.67 -18.29
N GLY A 191 -1.41 -5.87 -17.22
CA GLY A 191 -2.07 -6.17 -15.95
C GLY A 191 -1.26 -7.06 -14.99
N THR A 192 0.04 -7.23 -15.25
CA THR A 192 0.96 -7.88 -14.31
C THR A 192 2.28 -7.12 -14.33
N LEU A 193 2.93 -6.89 -13.24
CA LEU A 193 4.28 -6.30 -13.20
C LEU A 193 5.38 -7.30 -13.61
N GLY A 194 5.04 -8.35 -14.39
CA GLY A 194 5.89 -9.50 -14.62
C GLY A 194 5.92 -10.45 -13.42
N LEU A 195 5.10 -10.16 -12.40
CA LEU A 195 4.99 -10.93 -11.18
C LEU A 195 3.89 -11.99 -11.30
N PRO A 196 3.95 -13.08 -10.53
CA PRO A 196 2.92 -14.13 -10.53
C PRO A 196 1.62 -13.71 -9.82
N PHE A 197 1.51 -12.45 -9.40
CA PHE A 197 0.35 -11.89 -8.71
C PHE A 197 -0.59 -11.20 -9.68
N LYS A 198 -1.89 -11.18 -9.33
CA LYS A 198 -2.93 -10.53 -10.14
C LYS A 198 -3.81 -9.68 -9.24
N ALA A 199 -4.20 -8.51 -9.75
CA ALA A 199 -5.22 -7.71 -9.11
C ALA A 199 -6.55 -8.47 -9.04
N PHE A 200 -7.25 -8.32 -7.95
CA PHE A 200 -8.63 -8.78 -7.84
C PHE A 200 -9.56 -7.97 -8.74
N PRO A 201 -10.71 -8.51 -9.13
CA PRO A 201 -11.73 -7.75 -9.84
C PRO A 201 -12.10 -6.48 -9.08
N ALA A 202 -12.21 -5.38 -9.80
CA ALA A 202 -12.56 -4.09 -9.20
C ALA A 202 -13.95 -4.14 -8.55
N ILE A 203 -14.08 -3.47 -7.42
CA ILE A 203 -15.34 -3.25 -6.71
C ILE A 203 -15.66 -1.75 -6.76
N THR A 204 -16.86 -1.41 -7.20
CA THR A 204 -17.39 -0.05 -7.09
C THR A 204 -18.22 0.06 -5.83
N VAL A 205 -18.02 1.12 -5.07
CA VAL A 205 -18.71 1.39 -3.80
C VAL A 205 -19.64 2.58 -3.97
N ALA A 206 -20.90 2.44 -3.56
CA ALA A 206 -21.89 3.51 -3.55
C ALA A 206 -22.58 3.62 -2.16
N PRO A 207 -22.81 4.85 -1.64
CA PRO A 207 -22.35 6.11 -2.20
C PRO A 207 -20.82 6.22 -2.19
N ALA A 208 -20.28 6.97 -3.15
CA ALA A 208 -18.84 7.26 -3.17
C ALA A 208 -18.48 8.27 -2.06
N GLY A 209 -17.27 8.18 -1.55
CA GLY A 209 -16.74 9.09 -0.55
C GLY A 209 -16.41 8.43 0.78
N VAL A 210 -16.26 9.23 1.82
CA VAL A 210 -15.90 8.75 3.17
C VAL A 210 -17.15 8.15 3.83
N ALA A 211 -17.09 6.85 4.11
CA ALA A 211 -18.12 6.14 4.86
C ALA A 211 -17.84 6.21 6.38
N LYS A 212 -18.89 6.16 7.17
CA LYS A 212 -18.85 6.14 8.65
C LYS A 212 -19.42 4.83 9.14
N SER A 213 -19.07 4.44 10.37
CA SER A 213 -19.71 3.33 11.07
C SER A 213 -21.24 3.43 10.98
N GLY A 214 -21.88 2.32 10.66
CA GLY A 214 -23.32 2.21 10.47
C GLY A 214 -23.84 2.57 9.07
N ASP A 215 -23.04 3.18 8.21
CA ASP A 215 -23.45 3.50 6.84
C ASP A 215 -23.67 2.20 6.04
N LYS A 216 -24.71 2.23 5.18
CA LYS A 216 -24.98 1.13 4.25
C LYS A 216 -24.34 1.44 2.91
N LEU A 217 -23.52 0.51 2.44
CA LEU A 217 -22.82 0.59 1.17
C LEU A 217 -23.35 -0.46 0.21
N THR A 218 -23.45 -0.09 -1.05
CA THR A 218 -23.66 -1.02 -2.16
C THR A 218 -22.33 -1.28 -2.83
N LEU A 219 -21.96 -2.56 -2.91
CA LEU A 219 -20.76 -3.03 -3.57
C LEU A 219 -21.17 -3.62 -4.92
N THR A 220 -20.56 -3.14 -6.01
CA THR A 220 -20.76 -3.71 -7.34
C THR A 220 -19.46 -4.29 -7.82
N CYS A 221 -19.42 -5.61 -8.00
CA CYS A 221 -18.27 -6.35 -8.49
C CYS A 221 -18.23 -6.35 -10.03
N ALA A 222 -17.04 -6.27 -10.61
CA ALA A 222 -16.87 -6.32 -12.07
C ALA A 222 -17.25 -7.69 -12.68
N LYS A 223 -17.34 -8.73 -11.86
CA LYS A 223 -17.76 -10.09 -12.23
C LYS A 223 -18.64 -10.66 -11.13
N GLU A 224 -19.45 -11.67 -11.49
CA GLU A 224 -20.18 -12.43 -10.47
C GLU A 224 -19.19 -13.10 -9.49
N VAL A 225 -19.52 -12.99 -8.22
CA VAL A 225 -18.82 -13.61 -7.11
C VAL A 225 -19.83 -14.28 -6.18
N ASP A 226 -19.41 -15.36 -5.53
CA ASP A 226 -20.16 -15.97 -4.43
C ASP A 226 -19.45 -15.57 -3.12
N ALA A 227 -19.88 -14.43 -2.57
CA ALA A 227 -19.31 -13.89 -1.35
C ALA A 227 -20.38 -13.79 -0.25
N LYS A 228 -19.97 -14.14 0.96
CA LYS A 228 -20.84 -14.05 2.16
C LYS A 228 -20.45 -12.90 3.06
N ASN A 229 -19.18 -12.52 3.04
CA ASN A 229 -18.60 -11.51 3.91
C ASN A 229 -17.73 -10.55 3.11
N ALA A 230 -17.65 -9.31 3.57
CA ALA A 230 -16.63 -8.34 3.21
C ALA A 230 -15.70 -8.13 4.40
N TYR A 231 -14.46 -7.72 4.12
CA TYR A 231 -13.51 -7.34 5.16
C TYR A 231 -13.13 -5.89 4.96
N PHE A 232 -13.36 -5.09 5.99
CA PHE A 232 -12.88 -3.72 6.05
C PHE A 232 -11.48 -3.72 6.61
N ILE A 233 -10.52 -3.27 5.83
CA ILE A 233 -9.13 -3.14 6.28
C ILE A 233 -9.05 -1.88 7.14
N THR A 234 -8.78 -2.06 8.40
CA THR A 234 -8.69 -0.97 9.38
C THR A 234 -7.31 -0.94 10.04
N SER A 235 -7.02 0.13 10.75
CA SER A 235 -5.79 0.24 11.54
C SER A 235 -5.69 -0.80 12.67
N ASN A 236 -6.81 -1.44 13.02
CA ASN A 236 -6.86 -2.51 14.04
C ASN A 236 -6.93 -3.92 13.42
N GLY A 237 -6.66 -4.04 12.13
CA GLY A 237 -6.77 -5.27 11.37
C GLY A 237 -8.05 -5.34 10.54
N PRO A 238 -8.27 -6.45 9.82
CA PRO A 238 -9.47 -6.65 9.03
C PRO A 238 -10.68 -6.90 9.93
N VAL A 239 -11.76 -6.17 9.67
CA VAL A 239 -13.06 -6.35 10.36
C VAL A 239 -14.06 -6.96 9.39
N GLU A 240 -14.61 -8.11 9.77
CA GLU A 240 -15.60 -8.83 8.97
C GLU A 240 -16.96 -8.18 9.06
N ALA A 241 -17.65 -8.07 7.92
CA ALA A 241 -19.04 -7.65 7.83
C ALA A 241 -19.84 -8.54 6.87
N ALA A 242 -21.02 -8.96 7.30
CA ALA A 242 -21.88 -9.81 6.48
C ALA A 242 -22.39 -9.07 5.24
N LEU A 243 -22.38 -9.76 4.11
CA LEU A 243 -22.95 -9.30 2.85
C LEU A 243 -24.40 -9.78 2.70
N THR A 244 -25.23 -8.94 2.10
CA THR A 244 -26.55 -9.33 1.59
C THR A 244 -26.61 -9.04 0.10
N GLY A 245 -27.16 -9.95 -0.70
CA GLY A 245 -27.19 -9.85 -2.16
C GLY A 245 -26.59 -11.07 -2.83
N SER A 246 -26.37 -11.01 -4.14
CA SER A 246 -25.81 -12.10 -4.93
C SER A 246 -25.32 -11.61 -6.29
N GLY A 247 -24.58 -12.45 -7.00
CA GLY A 247 -24.09 -12.16 -8.34
C GLY A 247 -23.03 -11.05 -8.34
N THR A 248 -23.37 -9.90 -8.88
CA THR A 248 -22.46 -8.75 -8.96
C THR A 248 -22.75 -7.65 -7.94
N THR A 249 -23.87 -7.73 -7.21
CA THR A 249 -24.31 -6.63 -6.35
C THR A 249 -24.59 -7.10 -4.92
N TYR A 250 -23.91 -6.46 -3.99
CA TYR A 250 -24.01 -6.75 -2.56
C TYR A 250 -24.25 -5.48 -1.76
N GLN A 251 -24.84 -5.63 -0.60
CA GLN A 251 -24.94 -4.59 0.42
C GLN A 251 -24.17 -5.00 1.66
N VAL A 252 -23.54 -4.04 2.29
CA VAL A 252 -22.81 -4.20 3.53
C VAL A 252 -23.04 -2.99 4.43
N THR A 253 -23.02 -3.20 5.74
CA THR A 253 -22.99 -2.10 6.72
C THR A 253 -21.55 -1.91 7.20
N VAL A 254 -21.08 -0.67 7.22
CA VAL A 254 -19.76 -0.32 7.74
C VAL A 254 -19.71 -0.68 9.23
N PRO A 255 -18.77 -1.52 9.68
CA PRO A 255 -18.67 -1.93 11.09
C PRO A 255 -18.28 -0.76 12.01
N GLU A 256 -18.48 -0.98 13.33
CA GLU A 256 -18.06 -0.05 14.39
C GLU A 256 -16.54 -0.03 14.59
#